data_88fd8b99f63cfaa5fe8b18dc79c248e5
#
_entry.id   88fd8b99f63cfaa5fe8b18dc79c248e5
#
_cell.length_a   1.000
_cell.length_b   1.000
_cell.length_c   1.000
_cell.angle_alpha   90.00
_cell.angle_beta   90.00
_cell.angle_gamma   90.00
#
_symmetry.space_group_name_H-M   'P 1'
#
loop_
_entity.id
_entity.type
_entity.pdbx_description
1 polymer ?
#
loop_
_entity_poly.entity_id
_entity_poly.type
_entity_poly.pdbx_seq_one_letter_code
_entity_poly.pdbx_strand_id
1 'polypeptide(L)'
;MSKTSSRPTVGIVCGSGLGGLAELLNDRQTFKYADIPNFPQSTVHGHAGQLVFGTLNGKACVCMQGRFHLYEGYPVQKVALPMRVFKLMGVETVILTNAAGGLNRDYKVGDVMIIKDHINLPGFAGVNPLVGPNRDRFGVRFPPMSDAYDRDLCKLARVVAAELDLSQFMREGVYCVVGGPSFETIAECLMLHRLGADAVGMSTVHEVIVARHAGMRCLAMSLITNLSVMDYESQAKANHEEVLETARQRATQLERLVGTLVGRL
;
A
#
# COMPACT_ATOMS: atom_id res chain seq x y z
N MET A 1 -13.58 -13.35 13.36
CA MET A 1 -12.74 -14.00 14.40
C MET A 1 -13.26 -15.36 14.85
N SER A 2 -14.55 -15.65 14.77
CA SER A 2 -15.09 -16.98 15.14
C SER A 2 -14.69 -18.13 14.19
N LYS A 3 -14.21 -17.82 12.99
CA LYS A 3 -13.84 -18.82 11.96
C LYS A 3 -12.32 -19.11 11.90
N THR A 4 -11.49 -18.41 12.69
CA THR A 4 -10.04 -18.65 12.77
C THR A 4 -9.52 -18.45 14.19
N SER A 5 -8.57 -19.28 14.59
CA SER A 5 -7.80 -19.12 15.82
C SER A 5 -6.61 -18.17 15.67
N SER A 6 -6.28 -17.76 14.44
CA SER A 6 -5.16 -16.85 14.16
C SER A 6 -5.35 -15.50 14.86
N ARG A 7 -4.25 -15.00 15.42
CA ARG A 7 -4.18 -13.67 16.07
C ARG A 7 -3.02 -12.89 15.44
N PRO A 8 -3.25 -12.31 14.24
CA PRO A 8 -2.18 -11.65 13.51
C PRO A 8 -1.73 -10.37 14.23
N THR A 9 -0.43 -10.20 14.34
CA THR A 9 0.22 -8.96 14.79
C THR A 9 0.70 -8.11 13.62
N VAL A 10 0.84 -8.72 12.43
CA VAL A 10 1.29 -8.05 11.21
C VAL A 10 0.19 -8.15 10.14
N GLY A 11 -0.16 -7.00 9.56
CA GLY A 11 -1.02 -6.89 8.39
C GLY A 11 -0.19 -6.56 7.15
N ILE A 12 -0.44 -7.26 6.04
CA ILE A 12 0.21 -7.00 4.75
C ILE A 12 -0.85 -6.68 3.72
N VAL A 13 -0.70 -5.57 3.00
CA VAL A 13 -1.60 -5.22 1.89
C VAL A 13 -0.86 -5.40 0.57
N CYS A 14 -1.32 -6.35 -0.22
CA CYS A 14 -0.75 -6.66 -1.53
C CYS A 14 -1.35 -5.74 -2.59
N GLY A 15 -0.52 -4.92 -3.22
CA GLY A 15 -0.89 -4.08 -4.36
C GLY A 15 -1.04 -4.88 -5.66
N SER A 16 -1.37 -4.17 -6.75
CA SER A 16 -1.54 -4.76 -8.09
C SER A 16 -0.30 -5.55 -8.51
N GLY A 17 -0.49 -6.82 -8.88
CA GLY A 17 0.58 -7.74 -9.29
C GLY A 17 1.46 -8.27 -8.15
N LEU A 18 1.22 -7.88 -6.88
CA LEU A 18 2.02 -8.26 -5.71
C LEU A 18 1.32 -9.29 -4.81
N GLY A 19 0.31 -9.97 -5.33
CA GLY A 19 -0.48 -10.98 -4.60
C GLY A 19 0.33 -12.18 -4.10
N GLY A 20 1.50 -12.45 -4.69
CA GLY A 20 2.43 -13.51 -4.30
C GLY A 20 2.95 -13.40 -2.86
N LEU A 21 2.92 -12.20 -2.27
CA LEU A 21 3.27 -12.02 -0.85
C LEU A 21 2.42 -12.88 0.09
N ALA A 22 1.15 -13.12 -0.23
CA ALA A 22 0.29 -13.99 0.57
C ALA A 22 0.63 -15.48 0.41
N GLU A 23 1.31 -15.85 -0.68
CA GLU A 23 1.76 -17.24 -0.92
C GLU A 23 2.97 -17.62 -0.05
N LEU A 24 3.66 -16.63 0.53
CA LEU A 24 4.78 -16.87 1.46
C LEU A 24 4.32 -17.35 2.84
N LEU A 25 3.04 -17.20 3.17
CA LEU A 25 2.52 -17.60 4.48
C LEU A 25 2.47 -19.12 4.60
N ASN A 26 2.92 -19.65 5.74
CA ASN A 26 2.72 -21.02 6.14
C ASN A 26 1.35 -21.18 6.84
N ASP A 27 0.81 -22.40 6.85
CA ASP A 27 -0.46 -22.77 7.52
C ASP A 27 -1.63 -21.86 7.13
N ARG A 28 -1.77 -21.61 5.84
CA ARG A 28 -2.70 -20.62 5.29
C ARG A 28 -4.16 -20.98 5.53
N GLN A 29 -4.91 -19.98 6.00
CA GLN A 29 -6.38 -20.00 6.04
C GLN A 29 -6.89 -18.82 5.22
N THR A 30 -7.69 -19.10 4.19
CA THR A 30 -8.16 -18.09 3.23
C THR A 30 -9.64 -17.83 3.40
N PHE A 31 -10.03 -16.54 3.38
CA PHE A 31 -11.41 -16.08 3.45
C PHE A 31 -11.66 -15.09 2.31
N LYS A 32 -12.56 -15.45 1.39
CA LYS A 32 -12.95 -14.55 0.31
C LYS A 32 -13.67 -13.32 0.88
N TYR A 33 -13.46 -12.14 0.32
CA TYR A 33 -14.14 -10.92 0.76
C TYR A 33 -15.66 -11.04 0.69
N ALA A 34 -16.17 -11.74 -0.33
CA ALA A 34 -17.60 -12.00 -0.49
C ALA A 34 -18.22 -12.79 0.67
N ASP A 35 -17.44 -13.59 1.38
CA ASP A 35 -17.90 -14.41 2.51
C ASP A 35 -17.79 -13.68 3.86
N ILE A 36 -17.24 -12.45 3.85
CA ILE A 36 -17.08 -11.63 5.06
C ILE A 36 -18.22 -10.59 5.08
N PRO A 37 -19.11 -10.63 6.09
CA PRO A 37 -20.23 -9.72 6.16
C PRO A 37 -19.81 -8.25 6.09
N ASN A 38 -20.48 -7.46 5.24
CA ASN A 38 -20.25 -6.03 5.02
C ASN A 38 -18.84 -5.64 4.49
N PHE A 39 -17.99 -6.61 4.19
CA PHE A 39 -16.68 -6.34 3.58
C PHE A 39 -16.87 -5.92 2.12
N PRO A 40 -16.09 -4.94 1.60
CA PRO A 40 -16.16 -4.60 0.18
C PRO A 40 -15.59 -5.73 -0.69
N GLN A 41 -15.90 -5.70 -1.98
CA GLN A 41 -15.36 -6.63 -2.96
C GLN A 41 -14.39 -5.89 -3.88
N SER A 42 -13.25 -6.50 -4.19
CA SER A 42 -12.33 -5.95 -5.17
C SER A 42 -12.79 -6.31 -6.58
N THR A 43 -12.88 -5.32 -7.45
CA THR A 43 -13.30 -5.48 -8.86
C THR A 43 -12.12 -5.32 -9.82
N VAL A 44 -10.93 -5.01 -9.30
CA VAL A 44 -9.74 -4.77 -10.12
C VAL A 44 -9.13 -6.08 -10.59
N HIS A 45 -8.83 -6.16 -11.89
CA HIS A 45 -8.15 -7.32 -12.47
C HIS A 45 -6.78 -7.54 -11.80
N GLY A 46 -6.47 -8.80 -11.45
CA GLY A 46 -5.24 -9.17 -10.73
C GLY A 46 -5.37 -9.11 -9.20
N HIS A 47 -6.53 -8.73 -8.65
CA HIS A 47 -6.83 -8.82 -7.23
C HIS A 47 -7.65 -10.07 -6.92
N ALA A 48 -7.11 -10.98 -6.07
CA ALA A 48 -7.80 -12.22 -5.72
C ALA A 48 -9.05 -12.01 -4.84
N GLY A 49 -9.12 -10.88 -4.13
CA GLY A 49 -10.27 -10.53 -3.29
C GLY A 49 -10.45 -11.40 -2.07
N GLN A 50 -9.38 -11.60 -1.29
CA GLN A 50 -9.40 -12.47 -0.13
C GLN A 50 -8.44 -12.02 0.99
N LEU A 51 -8.76 -12.39 2.24
CA LEU A 51 -7.83 -12.36 3.37
C LEU A 51 -7.16 -13.72 3.50
N VAL A 52 -5.85 -13.72 3.64
CA VAL A 52 -5.05 -14.93 3.89
C VAL A 52 -4.37 -14.78 5.23
N PHE A 53 -4.69 -15.66 6.17
CA PHE A 53 -4.06 -15.76 7.48
C PHE A 53 -3.00 -16.84 7.43
N GLY A 54 -1.93 -16.67 8.19
CA GLY A 54 -0.87 -17.66 8.29
C GLY A 54 0.31 -17.14 9.10
N THR A 55 1.43 -17.82 9.03
CA THR A 55 2.67 -17.41 9.67
C THR A 55 3.73 -17.10 8.62
N LEU A 56 4.51 -16.05 8.84
CA LEU A 56 5.66 -15.68 8.01
C LEU A 56 6.85 -15.40 8.92
N ASN A 57 7.89 -16.21 8.76
CA ASN A 57 9.10 -16.14 9.58
C ASN A 57 8.82 -16.04 11.10
N GLY A 58 7.89 -16.87 11.58
CA GLY A 58 7.50 -16.95 13.00
C GLY A 58 6.50 -15.91 13.47
N LYS A 59 6.05 -14.99 12.63
CA LYS A 59 5.04 -13.97 12.97
C LYS A 59 3.68 -14.35 12.43
N ALA A 60 2.64 -14.19 13.25
CA ALA A 60 1.26 -14.36 12.80
C ALA A 60 0.85 -13.17 11.93
N CYS A 61 0.45 -13.44 10.69
CA CYS A 61 0.15 -12.45 9.68
C CYS A 61 -1.27 -12.59 9.14
N VAL A 62 -1.80 -11.47 8.63
CA VAL A 62 -2.95 -11.42 7.74
C VAL A 62 -2.58 -10.63 6.49
N CYS A 63 -2.78 -11.24 5.31
CA CYS A 63 -2.55 -10.59 4.03
C CYS A 63 -3.88 -10.26 3.35
N MET A 64 -4.00 -9.03 2.85
CA MET A 64 -5.01 -8.64 1.86
C MET A 64 -4.46 -8.93 0.47
N GLN A 65 -4.96 -9.98 -0.20
CA GLN A 65 -4.69 -10.21 -1.63
C GLN A 65 -5.69 -9.42 -2.48
N GLY A 66 -5.36 -8.17 -2.72
CA GLY A 66 -6.20 -7.18 -3.38
C GLY A 66 -6.71 -6.13 -2.38
N ARG A 67 -6.80 -4.90 -2.86
CA ARG A 67 -7.28 -3.75 -2.10
C ARG A 67 -8.48 -3.11 -2.77
N PHE A 68 -9.03 -2.09 -2.12
CA PHE A 68 -10.14 -1.29 -2.63
C PHE A 68 -9.66 0.09 -3.02
N HIS A 69 -10.29 0.68 -4.05
CA HIS A 69 -9.92 1.99 -4.57
C HIS A 69 -11.14 2.90 -4.64
N LEU A 70 -10.91 4.21 -4.63
CA LEU A 70 -11.98 5.20 -4.81
C LEU A 70 -12.69 5.04 -6.16
N TYR A 71 -11.93 4.73 -7.22
CA TYR A 71 -12.48 4.57 -8.57
C TYR A 71 -13.37 3.32 -8.74
N GLU A 72 -13.41 2.41 -7.77
CA GLU A 72 -14.38 1.31 -7.74
C GLU A 72 -15.78 1.77 -7.25
N GLY A 73 -15.94 3.06 -6.93
CA GLY A 73 -17.19 3.66 -6.49
C GLY A 73 -17.49 3.50 -5.00
N TYR A 74 -16.53 3.00 -4.21
CA TYR A 74 -16.70 2.92 -2.76
C TYR A 74 -16.45 4.27 -2.07
N PRO A 75 -17.26 4.61 -1.04
CA PRO A 75 -16.91 5.71 -0.14
C PRO A 75 -15.55 5.46 0.50
N VAL A 76 -14.78 6.51 0.74
CA VAL A 76 -13.40 6.40 1.28
C VAL A 76 -13.33 5.65 2.61
N GLN A 77 -14.36 5.75 3.45
CA GLN A 77 -14.47 4.98 4.71
C GLN A 77 -14.56 3.47 4.45
N LYS A 78 -15.17 3.07 3.34
CA LYS A 78 -15.28 1.66 2.94
C LYS A 78 -13.96 1.15 2.36
N VAL A 79 -13.26 1.99 1.59
CA VAL A 79 -11.89 1.70 1.07
C VAL A 79 -10.93 1.39 2.22
N ALA A 80 -10.98 2.17 3.29
CA ALA A 80 -10.09 2.03 4.45
C ALA A 80 -10.63 1.09 5.55
N LEU A 81 -11.82 0.50 5.39
CA LEU A 81 -12.42 -0.42 6.38
C LEU A 81 -11.50 -1.56 6.81
N PRO A 82 -10.71 -2.20 5.93
CA PRO A 82 -9.81 -3.28 6.32
C PRO A 82 -8.85 -2.90 7.45
N MET A 83 -8.39 -1.66 7.51
CA MET A 83 -7.50 -1.22 8.59
C MET A 83 -8.19 -1.20 9.96
N ARG A 84 -9.50 -0.88 10.00
CA ARG A 84 -10.29 -1.02 11.22
C ARG A 84 -10.43 -2.47 11.66
N VAL A 85 -10.65 -3.36 10.68
CA VAL A 85 -10.74 -4.80 10.91
C VAL A 85 -9.40 -5.34 11.41
N PHE A 86 -8.28 -4.97 10.82
CA PHE A 86 -6.93 -5.33 11.26
C PHE A 86 -6.68 -4.92 12.71
N LYS A 87 -7.02 -3.68 13.06
CA LYS A 87 -6.89 -3.23 14.46
C LYS A 87 -7.70 -4.09 15.43
N LEU A 88 -8.94 -4.44 15.09
CA LEU A 88 -9.78 -5.29 15.92
C LEU A 88 -9.29 -6.75 16.01
N MET A 89 -8.48 -7.20 15.07
CA MET A 89 -7.81 -8.50 15.10
C MET A 89 -6.55 -8.52 15.96
N GLY A 90 -6.03 -7.34 16.36
CA GLY A 90 -4.80 -7.23 17.14
C GLY A 90 -3.55 -6.86 16.32
N VAL A 91 -3.72 -6.48 15.04
CA VAL A 91 -2.59 -6.04 14.22
C VAL A 91 -1.98 -4.77 14.80
N GLU A 92 -0.67 -4.79 14.96
CA GLU A 92 0.16 -3.70 15.50
C GLU A 92 0.95 -3.00 14.41
N THR A 93 1.37 -3.73 13.38
CA THR A 93 2.17 -3.22 12.27
C THR A 93 1.51 -3.57 10.93
N VAL A 94 1.42 -2.59 10.03
CA VAL A 94 0.96 -2.81 8.66
C VAL A 94 2.07 -2.49 7.66
N ILE A 95 2.25 -3.41 6.71
CA ILE A 95 3.14 -3.25 5.56
C ILE A 95 2.24 -3.13 4.32
N LEU A 96 2.29 -1.97 3.66
CA LEU A 96 1.46 -1.70 2.50
C LEU A 96 2.34 -1.65 1.25
N THR A 97 1.97 -2.38 0.22
CA THR A 97 2.64 -2.34 -1.08
C THR A 97 1.69 -1.79 -2.14
N ASN A 98 2.22 -1.08 -3.10
CA ASN A 98 1.46 -0.60 -4.26
C ASN A 98 2.32 -0.53 -5.51
N ALA A 99 1.66 -0.39 -6.66
CA ALA A 99 2.26 0.04 -7.92
C ALA A 99 2.09 1.56 -8.05
N ALA A 100 3.10 2.24 -8.57
CA ALA A 100 3.09 3.70 -8.72
C ALA A 100 3.83 4.16 -9.99
N GLY A 101 3.38 5.28 -10.55
CA GLY A 101 4.10 6.01 -11.59
C GLY A 101 5.22 6.85 -10.98
N GLY A 102 6.43 6.75 -11.51
CA GLY A 102 7.58 7.55 -11.09
C GLY A 102 7.52 8.97 -11.64
N LEU A 103 7.48 9.96 -10.76
CA LEU A 103 7.57 11.39 -11.09
C LEU A 103 9.02 11.89 -10.97
N ASN A 104 9.80 11.33 -10.05
CA ASN A 104 11.21 11.66 -9.87
C ASN A 104 12.00 11.11 -11.06
N ARG A 105 12.79 11.98 -11.73
CA ARG A 105 13.54 11.64 -12.94
C ARG A 105 14.74 10.70 -12.71
N ASP A 106 15.18 10.57 -11.47
CA ASP A 106 16.24 9.64 -11.08
C ASP A 106 15.73 8.22 -10.86
N TYR A 107 14.41 8.02 -10.85
CA TYR A 107 13.80 6.70 -10.67
C TYR A 107 13.75 5.93 -11.99
N LYS A 108 13.77 4.61 -11.88
CA LYS A 108 13.66 3.68 -12.99
C LYS A 108 12.49 2.71 -12.76
N VAL A 109 11.94 2.22 -13.85
CA VAL A 109 10.97 1.12 -13.80
C VAL A 109 11.62 -0.08 -13.08
N GLY A 110 10.92 -0.62 -12.10
CA GLY A 110 11.41 -1.68 -11.22
C GLY A 110 12.10 -1.18 -9.94
N ASP A 111 12.28 0.12 -9.73
CA ASP A 111 12.70 0.64 -8.43
C ASP A 111 11.61 0.45 -7.36
N VAL A 112 12.03 0.26 -6.12
CA VAL A 112 11.14 0.16 -4.94
C VAL A 112 11.36 1.39 -4.08
N MET A 113 10.37 2.26 -4.02
CA MET A 113 10.41 3.47 -3.20
C MET A 113 9.81 3.20 -1.82
N ILE A 114 10.61 3.34 -0.76
CA ILE A 114 10.11 3.45 0.62
C ILE A 114 9.40 4.79 0.73
N ILE A 115 8.11 4.75 1.08
CA ILE A 115 7.32 5.97 1.27
C ILE A 115 7.68 6.57 2.63
N LYS A 116 8.32 7.74 2.62
CA LYS A 116 8.67 8.50 3.83
C LYS A 116 7.57 9.48 4.24
N ASP A 117 6.76 9.92 3.27
CA ASP A 117 5.65 10.87 3.46
C ASP A 117 4.67 10.79 2.29
N HIS A 118 3.52 11.44 2.40
CA HIS A 118 2.55 11.49 1.31
C HIS A 118 1.87 12.84 1.13
N ILE A 119 1.37 13.08 -0.09
CA ILE A 119 0.45 14.15 -0.43
C ILE A 119 -0.92 13.52 -0.71
N ASN A 120 -1.95 13.92 0.04
CA ASN A 120 -3.32 13.40 -0.08
C ASN A 120 -4.19 14.41 -0.85
N LEU A 121 -4.12 14.43 -2.19
CA LEU A 121 -4.91 15.36 -3.00
C LEU A 121 -6.43 15.21 -2.81
N PRO A 122 -7.01 13.99 -2.82
CA PRO A 122 -8.43 13.83 -2.52
C PRO A 122 -8.81 14.36 -1.15
N GLY A 123 -7.90 14.26 -0.17
CA GLY A 123 -8.09 14.78 1.19
C GLY A 123 -8.23 16.31 1.23
N PHE A 124 -7.50 17.05 0.38
CA PHE A 124 -7.66 18.50 0.26
C PHE A 124 -9.03 18.90 -0.30
N ALA A 125 -9.67 18.01 -1.06
CA ALA A 125 -11.05 18.18 -1.54
C ALA A 125 -12.11 17.57 -0.59
N GLY A 126 -11.73 17.25 0.65
CA GLY A 126 -12.64 16.71 1.66
C GLY A 126 -12.82 15.18 1.66
N VAL A 127 -12.15 14.45 0.76
CA VAL A 127 -12.22 12.99 0.72
C VAL A 127 -11.19 12.40 1.68
N ASN A 128 -11.54 12.40 2.98
CA ASN A 128 -10.70 11.84 4.03
C ASN A 128 -11.49 10.76 4.79
N PRO A 129 -10.92 9.57 5.07
CA PRO A 129 -11.63 8.47 5.71
C PRO A 129 -12.06 8.75 7.17
N LEU A 130 -11.57 9.83 7.78
CA LEU A 130 -11.93 10.25 9.13
C LEU A 130 -13.01 11.34 9.16
N VAL A 131 -13.53 11.76 8.02
CA VAL A 131 -14.67 12.70 7.96
C VAL A 131 -15.91 12.06 8.60
N GLY A 132 -16.60 12.87 9.39
CA GLY A 132 -17.77 12.45 10.18
C GLY A 132 -17.46 12.33 11.67
N PRO A 133 -18.38 11.79 12.49
CA PRO A 133 -18.17 11.60 13.92
C PRO A 133 -16.96 10.69 14.22
N ASN A 134 -16.14 11.08 15.20
CA ASN A 134 -15.03 10.26 15.63
C ASN A 134 -15.51 8.93 16.23
N ARG A 135 -14.68 7.90 16.07
CA ARG A 135 -14.86 6.59 16.73
C ARG A 135 -13.77 6.44 17.78
N ASP A 136 -13.96 7.00 18.96
CA ASP A 136 -12.95 7.15 20.03
C ASP A 136 -12.25 5.85 20.41
N ARG A 137 -12.92 4.71 20.25
CA ARG A 137 -12.31 3.38 20.47
C ARG A 137 -11.12 3.08 19.57
N PHE A 138 -10.94 3.82 18.46
CA PHE A 138 -9.82 3.62 17.55
C PHE A 138 -8.74 4.69 17.71
N GLY A 139 -9.08 5.89 18.17
CA GLY A 139 -8.09 6.95 18.33
C GLY A 139 -8.71 8.34 18.49
N VAL A 140 -7.83 9.33 18.57
CA VAL A 140 -8.20 10.73 18.79
C VAL A 140 -8.89 11.36 17.57
N ARG A 141 -9.70 12.39 17.79
CA ARG A 141 -10.43 13.09 16.71
C ARG A 141 -9.51 13.68 15.65
N PHE A 142 -8.35 14.20 16.05
CA PHE A 142 -7.37 14.88 15.20
C PHE A 142 -6.01 14.19 15.33
N PRO A 143 -5.79 13.04 14.64
CA PRO A 143 -4.52 12.33 14.71
C PRO A 143 -3.43 13.11 13.95
N PRO A 144 -2.20 13.22 14.51
CA PRO A 144 -1.07 13.75 13.77
C PRO A 144 -0.68 12.80 12.65
N MET A 145 -0.24 13.35 11.51
CA MET A 145 0.24 12.59 10.35
C MET A 145 1.73 12.86 10.03
N SER A 146 2.41 13.72 10.78
CA SER A 146 3.84 14.00 10.61
C SER A 146 4.76 12.80 10.87
N ASP A 147 4.24 11.76 11.52
CA ASP A 147 4.87 10.47 11.78
C ASP A 147 4.08 9.30 11.17
N ALA A 148 3.36 9.54 10.08
CA ALA A 148 2.47 8.55 9.46
C ALA A 148 3.21 7.27 9.06
N TYR A 149 4.45 7.40 8.62
CA TYR A 149 5.34 6.29 8.29
C TYR A 149 6.37 6.11 9.40
N ASP A 150 6.46 4.90 9.94
CA ASP A 150 7.34 4.59 11.07
C ASP A 150 8.81 4.63 10.62
N ARG A 151 9.58 5.54 11.23
CA ARG A 151 10.97 5.80 10.85
C ARG A 151 11.89 4.61 11.08
N ASP A 152 11.62 3.82 12.12
CA ASP A 152 12.47 2.66 12.43
C ASP A 152 12.16 1.50 11.48
N LEU A 153 10.89 1.33 11.04
CA LEU A 153 10.54 0.40 9.98
C LEU A 153 11.14 0.82 8.64
N CYS A 154 11.14 2.11 8.31
CA CYS A 154 11.81 2.61 7.10
C CYS A 154 13.33 2.36 7.12
N LYS A 155 13.98 2.57 8.28
CA LYS A 155 15.41 2.24 8.47
C LYS A 155 15.64 0.74 8.32
N LEU A 156 14.83 -0.08 8.98
CA LEU A 156 14.92 -1.54 8.90
C LEU A 156 14.76 -2.02 7.45
N ALA A 157 13.82 -1.44 6.68
CA ALA A 157 13.65 -1.78 5.27
C ALA A 157 14.93 -1.53 4.45
N ARG A 158 15.65 -0.42 4.70
CA ARG A 158 16.93 -0.13 4.04
C ARG A 158 18.03 -1.13 4.44
N VAL A 159 18.12 -1.45 5.73
CA VAL A 159 19.09 -2.42 6.23
C VAL A 159 18.86 -3.80 5.59
N VAL A 160 17.63 -4.27 5.62
CA VAL A 160 17.26 -5.57 5.02
C VAL A 160 17.52 -5.57 3.50
N ALA A 161 17.19 -4.48 2.81
CA ALA A 161 17.48 -4.36 1.38
C ALA A 161 18.99 -4.44 1.08
N ALA A 162 19.84 -3.82 1.92
CA ALA A 162 21.29 -3.91 1.76
C ALA A 162 21.80 -5.34 1.97
N GLU A 163 21.31 -6.04 2.96
CA GLU A 163 21.68 -7.44 3.24
C GLU A 163 21.23 -8.42 2.14
N LEU A 164 20.21 -8.05 1.41
CA LEU A 164 19.67 -8.83 0.28
C LEU A 164 20.25 -8.43 -1.08
N ASP A 165 21.23 -7.51 -1.11
CA ASP A 165 21.83 -6.94 -2.32
C ASP A 165 20.80 -6.20 -3.22
N LEU A 166 19.78 -5.59 -2.60
CA LEU A 166 18.72 -4.86 -3.30
C LEU A 166 18.91 -3.33 -3.27
N SER A 167 19.93 -2.80 -2.62
CA SER A 167 20.16 -1.34 -2.42
C SER A 167 20.10 -0.54 -3.72
N GLN A 168 20.57 -1.09 -4.81
CA GLN A 168 20.58 -0.44 -6.13
C GLN A 168 19.17 -0.11 -6.65
N PHE A 169 18.17 -0.86 -6.22
CA PHE A 169 16.76 -0.68 -6.60
C PHE A 169 15.96 0.13 -5.58
N MET A 170 16.55 0.41 -4.42
CA MET A 170 15.84 1.12 -3.36
C MET A 170 15.88 2.62 -3.55
N ARG A 171 14.73 3.24 -3.36
CA ARG A 171 14.54 4.69 -3.33
C ARG A 171 13.81 5.08 -2.06
N GLU A 172 13.79 6.36 -1.73
CA GLU A 172 12.97 6.92 -0.66
C GLU A 172 12.34 8.21 -1.16
N GLY A 173 11.04 8.38 -0.94
CA GLY A 173 10.37 9.53 -1.51
C GLY A 173 8.97 9.78 -0.96
N VAL A 174 8.34 10.82 -1.52
CA VAL A 174 6.99 11.27 -1.22
C VAL A 174 6.02 10.66 -2.24
N TYR A 175 4.99 9.99 -1.75
CA TYR A 175 3.93 9.42 -2.55
C TYR A 175 2.74 10.37 -2.64
N CYS A 176 2.27 10.67 -3.85
CA CYS A 176 1.02 11.42 -4.03
C CYS A 176 -0.12 10.48 -4.39
N VAL A 177 -1.22 10.56 -3.64
CA VAL A 177 -2.44 9.84 -4.02
C VAL A 177 -3.35 10.73 -4.85
N VAL A 178 -3.92 10.15 -5.92
CA VAL A 178 -4.96 10.72 -6.78
C VAL A 178 -6.18 9.79 -6.84
N GLY A 179 -7.30 10.25 -7.36
CA GLY A 179 -8.55 9.49 -7.37
C GLY A 179 -8.61 8.38 -8.43
N GLY A 180 -8.00 8.57 -9.60
CA GLY A 180 -8.23 7.72 -10.77
C GLY A 180 -9.66 7.76 -11.29
N PRO A 181 -10.09 6.85 -12.18
CA PRO A 181 -9.33 5.74 -12.76
C PRO A 181 -8.38 6.11 -13.91
N SER A 182 -8.49 7.35 -14.46
CA SER A 182 -7.56 7.80 -15.49
C SER A 182 -6.17 8.01 -14.93
N PHE A 183 -5.13 7.65 -15.71
CA PHE A 183 -3.79 8.12 -15.45
C PHE A 183 -3.73 9.64 -15.63
N GLU A 184 -2.73 10.26 -15.04
CA GLU A 184 -2.54 11.71 -14.98
C GLU A 184 -2.21 12.27 -16.37
N THR A 185 -2.68 13.49 -16.63
CA THR A 185 -2.22 14.30 -17.77
C THR A 185 -0.79 14.77 -17.54
N ILE A 186 -0.11 15.20 -18.62
CA ILE A 186 1.24 15.76 -18.53
C ILE A 186 1.28 16.95 -17.56
N ALA A 187 0.28 17.84 -17.62
CA ALA A 187 0.19 19.01 -16.74
C ALA A 187 0.01 18.61 -15.27
N GLU A 188 -0.80 17.58 -14.98
CA GLU A 188 -0.96 17.02 -13.64
C GLU A 188 0.35 16.41 -13.13
N CYS A 189 1.05 15.61 -13.93
CA CYS A 189 2.35 15.05 -13.56
C CYS A 189 3.37 16.14 -13.23
N LEU A 190 3.46 17.19 -14.07
CA LEU A 190 4.33 18.34 -13.83
C LEU A 190 3.95 19.11 -12.54
N MET A 191 2.66 19.27 -12.27
CA MET A 191 2.17 19.87 -11.03
C MET A 191 2.58 19.04 -9.81
N LEU A 192 2.31 17.73 -9.83
CA LEU A 192 2.62 16.82 -8.73
C LEU A 192 4.12 16.80 -8.42
N HIS A 193 4.95 16.74 -9.46
CA HIS A 193 6.40 16.79 -9.31
C HIS A 193 6.86 18.11 -8.67
N ARG A 194 6.30 19.25 -9.10
CA ARG A 194 6.59 20.57 -8.49
C ARG A 194 6.12 20.70 -7.04
N LEU A 195 5.07 19.98 -6.64
CA LEU A 195 4.62 19.88 -5.25
C LEU A 195 5.53 19.01 -4.39
N GLY A 196 6.54 18.37 -4.96
CA GLY A 196 7.50 17.52 -4.25
C GLY A 196 7.13 16.05 -4.19
N ALA A 197 6.20 15.59 -5.02
CA ALA A 197 5.91 14.17 -5.15
C ALA A 197 6.99 13.45 -6.00
N ASP A 198 7.46 12.31 -5.50
CA ASP A 198 8.40 11.43 -6.19
C ASP A 198 7.71 10.31 -6.97
N ALA A 199 6.52 9.92 -6.52
CA ALA A 199 5.68 8.92 -7.19
C ALA A 199 4.21 9.25 -7.02
N VAL A 200 3.37 8.75 -7.96
CA VAL A 200 1.93 8.94 -7.96
C VAL A 200 1.19 7.61 -8.10
N GLY A 201 0.07 7.49 -7.41
CA GLY A 201 -0.82 6.33 -7.54
C GLY A 201 -2.20 6.58 -6.93
N MET A 202 -3.04 5.54 -6.91
CA MET A 202 -4.48 5.67 -6.63
C MET A 202 -4.92 4.93 -5.36
N SER A 203 -4.00 4.72 -4.39
CA SER A 203 -4.27 3.86 -3.22
C SER A 203 -3.50 4.27 -1.97
N THR A 204 -3.43 3.38 -0.96
CA THR A 204 -2.48 3.38 0.18
C THR A 204 -2.73 4.47 1.23
N VAL A 205 -2.84 5.74 0.84
CA VAL A 205 -2.89 6.86 1.81
C VAL A 205 -4.10 6.78 2.73
N HIS A 206 -5.26 6.42 2.21
CA HIS A 206 -6.48 6.26 3.02
C HIS A 206 -6.35 5.14 4.05
N GLU A 207 -5.64 4.07 3.70
CA GLU A 207 -5.32 2.96 4.59
C GLU A 207 -4.32 3.42 5.67
N VAL A 208 -3.27 4.14 5.29
CA VAL A 208 -2.28 4.71 6.24
C VAL A 208 -2.95 5.64 7.24
N ILE A 209 -3.82 6.55 6.80
CA ILE A 209 -4.55 7.48 7.68
C ILE A 209 -5.34 6.71 8.74
N VAL A 210 -6.08 5.68 8.34
CA VAL A 210 -6.90 4.89 9.27
C VAL A 210 -6.04 3.99 10.17
N ALA A 211 -4.95 3.42 9.64
CA ALA A 211 -4.00 2.64 10.42
C ALA A 211 -3.34 3.49 11.52
N ARG A 212 -2.86 4.68 11.17
CA ARG A 212 -2.27 5.63 12.14
C ARG A 212 -3.29 6.11 13.16
N HIS A 213 -4.52 6.48 12.73
CA HIS A 213 -5.60 6.81 13.66
C HIS A 213 -5.84 5.69 14.68
N ALA A 214 -5.70 4.43 14.27
CA ALA A 214 -5.88 3.26 15.13
C ALA A 214 -4.60 2.86 15.91
N GLY A 215 -3.53 3.67 15.86
CA GLY A 215 -2.28 3.43 16.58
C GLY A 215 -1.43 2.28 16.04
N MET A 216 -1.61 1.87 14.79
CA MET A 216 -0.74 0.89 14.13
C MET A 216 0.50 1.57 13.55
N ARG A 217 1.63 0.88 13.58
CA ARG A 217 2.87 1.29 12.89
C ARG A 217 2.71 1.01 11.40
N CYS A 218 3.14 1.93 10.54
CA CYS A 218 2.98 1.82 9.09
C CYS A 218 4.33 1.84 8.37
N LEU A 219 4.57 0.87 7.50
CA LEU A 219 5.58 0.89 6.46
C LEU A 219 4.87 0.78 5.12
N ALA A 220 5.18 1.64 4.17
CA ALA A 220 4.64 1.53 2.83
C ALA A 220 5.75 1.59 1.78
N MET A 221 5.58 0.83 0.71
CA MET A 221 6.53 0.74 -0.40
C MET A 221 5.78 0.79 -1.73
N SER A 222 6.29 1.59 -2.65
CA SER A 222 5.81 1.68 -4.03
C SER A 222 6.79 0.98 -4.97
N LEU A 223 6.29 0.03 -5.75
CA LEU A 223 7.00 -0.43 -6.92
C LEU A 223 6.76 0.57 -8.05
N ILE A 224 7.82 1.14 -8.60
CA ILE A 224 7.75 2.04 -9.75
C ILE A 224 7.53 1.19 -10.99
N THR A 225 6.32 1.20 -11.52
CA THR A 225 5.89 0.31 -12.61
C THR A 225 5.95 0.97 -13.98
N ASN A 226 5.94 2.28 -14.00
CA ASN A 226 6.10 3.11 -15.19
C ASN A 226 6.68 4.47 -14.79
N LEU A 227 7.25 5.20 -15.73
CA LEU A 227 7.59 6.60 -15.53
C LEU A 227 6.44 7.48 -16.03
N SER A 228 6.02 8.43 -15.21
CA SER A 228 4.97 9.39 -15.56
C SER A 228 5.42 10.28 -16.71
N VAL A 229 4.55 10.47 -17.69
CA VAL A 229 4.83 11.28 -18.87
C VAL A 229 4.76 12.76 -18.49
N MET A 230 5.88 13.49 -18.64
CA MET A 230 6.00 14.92 -18.29
C MET A 230 6.58 15.75 -19.44
N ASP A 231 6.56 15.21 -20.66
CA ASP A 231 7.04 15.84 -21.88
C ASP A 231 5.95 15.77 -22.94
N TYR A 232 5.55 16.91 -23.51
CA TYR A 232 4.50 17.00 -24.52
C TYR A 232 4.88 16.38 -25.86
N GLU A 233 6.16 16.20 -26.14
CA GLU A 233 6.66 15.55 -27.36
C GLU A 233 6.73 14.02 -27.22
N SER A 234 6.51 13.50 -25.99
CA SER A 234 6.56 12.06 -25.72
C SER A 234 5.37 11.32 -26.34
N GLN A 235 5.63 10.17 -26.97
CA GLN A 235 4.62 9.24 -27.46
C GLN A 235 4.30 8.13 -26.44
N ALA A 236 4.95 8.13 -25.29
CA ALA A 236 4.73 7.13 -24.25
C ALA A 236 3.31 7.25 -23.65
N LYS A 237 2.72 6.10 -23.33
CA LYS A 237 1.40 6.03 -22.67
C LYS A 237 1.48 5.02 -21.54
N ALA A 238 1.09 5.43 -20.33
CA ALA A 238 0.95 4.50 -19.22
C ALA A 238 -0.22 3.53 -19.50
N ASN A 239 -0.03 2.25 -19.18
CA ASN A 239 -1.08 1.24 -19.29
C ASN A 239 -0.99 0.23 -18.13
N HIS A 240 -2.09 -0.45 -17.85
CA HIS A 240 -2.18 -1.38 -16.72
C HIS A 240 -1.42 -2.70 -16.97
N GLU A 241 -1.21 -3.10 -18.21
CA GLU A 241 -0.48 -4.34 -18.56
C GLU A 241 1.00 -4.19 -18.19
N GLU A 242 1.63 -3.04 -18.47
CA GLU A 242 3.00 -2.73 -18.05
C GLU A 242 3.16 -2.76 -16.53
N VAL A 243 2.15 -2.26 -15.80
CA VAL A 243 2.11 -2.33 -14.33
C VAL A 243 2.19 -3.76 -13.85
N LEU A 244 1.38 -4.66 -14.39
CA LEU A 244 1.36 -6.07 -14.01
C LEU A 244 2.64 -6.80 -14.40
N GLU A 245 3.20 -6.51 -15.56
CA GLU A 245 4.43 -7.13 -16.04
C GLU A 245 5.63 -6.74 -15.17
N THR A 246 5.80 -5.46 -14.88
CA THR A 246 6.87 -4.97 -13.97
C THR A 246 6.72 -5.59 -12.58
N ALA A 247 5.48 -5.71 -12.08
CA ALA A 247 5.22 -6.33 -10.79
C ALA A 247 5.66 -7.80 -10.77
N ARG A 248 5.38 -8.57 -11.83
CA ARG A 248 5.84 -9.97 -11.95
C ARG A 248 7.36 -10.08 -11.95
N GLN A 249 8.05 -9.20 -12.68
CA GLN A 249 9.52 -9.19 -12.75
C GLN A 249 10.18 -8.90 -11.41
N ARG A 250 9.55 -8.11 -10.53
CA ARG A 250 10.08 -7.71 -9.21
C ARG A 250 9.48 -8.50 -8.04
N ALA A 251 8.48 -9.35 -8.28
CA ALA A 251 7.77 -10.08 -7.23
C ALA A 251 8.72 -10.79 -6.25
N THR A 252 9.65 -11.59 -6.75
CA THR A 252 10.58 -12.37 -5.91
C THR A 252 11.45 -11.49 -5.02
N GLN A 253 11.95 -10.35 -5.51
CA GLN A 253 12.76 -9.43 -4.71
C GLN A 253 11.92 -8.78 -3.61
N LEU A 254 10.70 -8.32 -3.93
CA LEU A 254 9.77 -7.76 -2.95
C LEU A 254 9.33 -8.78 -1.91
N GLU A 255 9.05 -9.99 -2.32
CA GLU A 255 8.69 -11.11 -1.45
C GLU A 255 9.82 -11.39 -0.45
N ARG A 256 11.07 -11.50 -0.92
CA ARG A 256 12.23 -11.68 -0.04
C ARG A 256 12.40 -10.50 0.93
N LEU A 257 12.25 -9.27 0.45
CA LEU A 257 12.36 -8.06 1.27
C LEU A 257 11.29 -8.06 2.37
N VAL A 258 10.02 -8.21 2.01
CA VAL A 258 8.90 -8.21 2.98
C VAL A 258 8.99 -9.40 3.93
N GLY A 259 9.30 -10.59 3.45
CA GLY A 259 9.46 -11.77 4.28
C GLY A 259 10.55 -11.60 5.34
N THR A 260 11.71 -11.09 4.94
CA THR A 260 12.82 -10.82 5.87
C THR A 260 12.48 -9.71 6.88
N LEU A 261 11.81 -8.64 6.41
CA LEU A 261 11.32 -7.58 7.28
C LEU A 261 10.37 -8.11 8.36
N VAL A 262 9.38 -8.92 7.97
CA VAL A 262 8.42 -9.51 8.92
C VAL A 262 9.12 -10.34 9.98
N GLY A 263 10.14 -11.10 9.64
CA GLY A 263 10.92 -11.90 10.59
C GLY A 263 11.64 -11.07 11.64
N ARG A 264 11.83 -9.76 11.42
CA ARG A 264 12.56 -8.83 12.31
C ARG A 264 11.67 -7.85 13.09
N LEU A 265 10.34 -7.94 12.95
CA LEU A 265 9.37 -7.10 13.68
C LEU A 265 9.21 -7.50 15.18
#